data_6659176ba01fd38e3d8d477679653f43
#
_entry.id   6659176ba01fd38e3d8d477679653f43
#
_cell.length_a   1.000
_cell.length_b   1.000
_cell.length_c   1.000
_cell.angle_alpha   90.00
_cell.angle_beta   90.00
_cell.angle_gamma   90.00
#
_symmetry.space_group_name_H-M   'P 1'
#
loop_
_entity.id
_entity.type
_entity.pdbx_description
1 polymer ?
#
loop_
_entity_poly.entity_id
_entity_poly.type
_entity_poly.pdbx_seq_one_letter_code
_entity_poly.pdbx_strand_id
1 'polypeptide(L)'
;MNLRNIYDSRRIWKMGLISISILLVAAFIYISNNLVKDLAKQERDRMEIWADATRRLATMNSGFATDDSTAVGAPVMMGDIDFLLRIIEGNHNIPVLLVDDLDNIVLHRNFTLPEPVDSMGLGTLSETNEKFLKQKLAKLKGSQNKIDISIDATTTQHLYYEDSTVLRRLAYYPFIQLAVMIIFIAVAYFALVSVKKAEQNKVWVGLSKETAHQLGTPISSLMAWTQMLESLGVDKSIVSDMDKDVNRLGVIADRFSKIGSMPDKELTFINEAVEHSLDYMRNRIPKRVQLTVATPPEQNCGVMLCESLFEWVMENLTKNAVDAMGGEGSLTIAVSSNTQTAQILVSDTGKGIPRKNFKTVFTPGFTTKKRGWGLGLTLVKRIIEEYHGGKIYVKESELGRGTTFCIEIPRAGNA
;
A
#
# COMPACT_ATOMS: atom_id res chain seq x y z
N MET A 1 4.54 34.28 -16.22
CA MET A 1 3.82 32.97 -16.33
C MET A 1 3.54 32.50 -14.91
N ASN A 2 2.25 32.49 -14.48
CA ASN A 2 1.85 32.36 -13.07
C ASN A 2 2.09 30.91 -12.57
N LEU A 3 2.95 30.71 -11.59
CA LEU A 3 3.25 29.43 -10.94
C LEU A 3 1.99 28.73 -10.40
N ARG A 4 0.95 29.49 -10.07
CA ARG A 4 -0.36 28.99 -9.62
C ARG A 4 -1.08 28.17 -10.70
N ASN A 5 -0.98 28.59 -12.00
CA ASN A 5 -1.59 27.87 -13.13
C ASN A 5 -0.93 26.51 -13.43
N ILE A 6 0.36 26.34 -13.14
CA ILE A 6 1.08 25.09 -13.38
C ILE A 6 0.71 24.04 -12.31
N TYR A 7 0.49 24.45 -11.07
CA TYR A 7 0.07 23.57 -9.97
C TYR A 7 -1.37 23.07 -10.16
N ASP A 8 -2.29 23.96 -10.57
CA ASP A 8 -3.68 23.62 -10.85
C ASP A 8 -3.80 22.70 -12.08
N SER A 9 -3.02 22.94 -13.12
CA SER A 9 -2.96 22.08 -14.31
C SER A 9 -2.53 20.65 -13.96
N ARG A 10 -1.50 20.47 -13.15
CA ARG A 10 -1.04 19.12 -12.72
C ARG A 10 -2.07 18.39 -11.86
N ARG A 11 -2.85 19.09 -11.07
CA ARG A 11 -3.93 18.52 -10.26
C ARG A 11 -5.09 18.05 -11.15
N ILE A 12 -5.46 18.85 -12.14
CA ILE A 12 -6.52 18.52 -13.11
C ILE A 12 -6.13 17.29 -13.93
N TRP A 13 -4.89 17.22 -14.42
CA TRP A 13 -4.38 16.05 -15.15
C TRP A 13 -4.41 14.77 -14.33
N LYS A 14 -4.05 14.84 -13.04
CA LYS A 14 -4.12 13.68 -12.14
C LYS A 14 -5.55 13.21 -11.89
N MET A 15 -6.47 14.14 -11.67
CA MET A 15 -7.90 13.83 -11.53
C MET A 15 -8.47 13.27 -12.83
N GLY A 16 -8.07 13.81 -13.99
CA GLY A 16 -8.46 13.30 -15.29
C GLY A 16 -7.99 11.85 -15.53
N LEU A 17 -6.74 11.53 -15.22
CA LEU A 17 -6.22 10.17 -15.33
C LEU A 17 -6.94 9.19 -14.42
N ILE A 18 -7.22 9.56 -13.17
CA ILE A 18 -7.98 8.73 -12.24
C ILE A 18 -9.41 8.50 -12.75
N SER A 19 -10.08 9.55 -13.24
CA SER A 19 -11.44 9.46 -13.79
C SER A 19 -11.49 8.57 -15.04
N ILE A 20 -10.52 8.68 -15.93
CA ILE A 20 -10.42 7.83 -17.13
C ILE A 20 -10.17 6.37 -16.71
N SER A 21 -9.30 6.12 -15.74
CA SER A 21 -9.05 4.77 -15.23
C SER A 21 -10.32 4.15 -14.63
N ILE A 22 -11.08 4.89 -13.84
CA ILE A 22 -12.35 4.42 -13.26
C ILE A 22 -13.37 4.11 -14.37
N LEU A 23 -13.49 4.98 -15.38
CA LEU A 23 -14.38 4.77 -16.52
C LEU A 23 -14.02 3.52 -17.32
N LEU A 24 -12.75 3.32 -17.60
CA LEU A 24 -12.26 2.12 -18.30
C LEU A 24 -12.62 0.84 -17.55
N VAL A 25 -12.47 0.85 -16.22
CA VAL A 25 -12.85 -0.30 -15.39
C VAL A 25 -14.34 -0.56 -15.40
N ALA A 26 -15.14 0.47 -15.21
CA ALA A 26 -16.59 0.33 -15.24
C ALA A 26 -17.06 -0.21 -16.60
N ALA A 27 -16.48 0.28 -17.70
CA ALA A 27 -16.76 -0.21 -19.04
C ALA A 27 -16.35 -1.69 -19.19
N PHE A 28 -15.20 -2.07 -18.67
CA PHE A 28 -14.69 -3.43 -18.77
C PHE A 28 -15.53 -4.42 -17.96
N ILE A 29 -15.91 -4.05 -16.72
CA ILE A 29 -16.81 -4.87 -15.88
C ILE A 29 -18.17 -5.03 -16.57
N TYR A 30 -18.71 -3.96 -17.16
CA TYR A 30 -19.95 -3.98 -17.89
C TYR A 30 -19.90 -4.95 -19.10
N ILE A 31 -18.86 -4.83 -19.93
CA ILE A 31 -18.66 -5.73 -21.10
C ILE A 31 -18.50 -7.17 -20.66
N SER A 32 -17.68 -7.44 -19.64
CA SER A 32 -17.46 -8.79 -19.11
C SER A 32 -18.75 -9.41 -18.57
N ASN A 33 -19.56 -8.65 -17.83
CA ASN A 33 -20.82 -9.13 -17.28
C ASN A 33 -21.85 -9.42 -18.38
N ASN A 34 -21.91 -8.61 -19.43
CA ASN A 34 -22.77 -8.88 -20.58
C ASN A 34 -22.32 -10.15 -21.33
N LEU A 35 -21.01 -10.33 -21.52
CA LEU A 35 -20.49 -11.51 -22.17
C LEU A 35 -20.87 -12.81 -21.40
N VAL A 36 -20.78 -12.79 -20.08
CA VAL A 36 -21.20 -13.91 -19.23
C VAL A 36 -22.69 -14.21 -19.40
N LYS A 37 -23.53 -13.18 -19.43
CA LYS A 37 -24.98 -13.32 -19.63
C LYS A 37 -25.32 -13.90 -21.01
N ASP A 38 -24.65 -13.40 -22.04
CA ASP A 38 -24.86 -13.87 -23.42
C ASP A 38 -24.45 -15.33 -23.57
N LEU A 39 -23.34 -15.72 -22.96
CA LEU A 39 -22.88 -17.11 -22.96
C LEU A 39 -23.81 -18.04 -22.18
N ALA A 40 -24.32 -17.59 -21.02
CA ALA A 40 -25.30 -18.34 -20.26
C ALA A 40 -26.60 -18.55 -21.04
N LYS A 41 -27.03 -17.55 -21.81
CA LYS A 41 -28.19 -17.69 -22.71
C LYS A 41 -27.93 -18.69 -23.83
N GLN A 42 -26.75 -18.62 -24.46
CA GLN A 42 -26.39 -19.62 -25.50
C GLN A 42 -26.34 -21.05 -24.95
N GLU A 43 -25.85 -21.23 -23.71
CA GLU A 43 -25.87 -22.54 -23.08
C GLU A 43 -27.29 -23.04 -22.84
N ARG A 44 -28.18 -22.15 -22.39
CA ARG A 44 -29.61 -22.48 -22.23
C ARG A 44 -30.28 -22.86 -23.54
N ASP A 45 -30.08 -22.08 -24.60
CA ASP A 45 -30.64 -22.37 -25.93
C ASP A 45 -30.17 -23.76 -26.46
N ARG A 46 -28.89 -24.11 -26.21
CA ARG A 46 -28.35 -25.44 -26.53
C ARG A 46 -29.02 -26.55 -25.71
N MET A 47 -29.29 -26.32 -24.45
CA MET A 47 -29.96 -27.29 -23.60
C MET A 47 -31.45 -27.47 -23.96
N GLU A 48 -32.10 -26.41 -24.44
CA GLU A 48 -33.47 -26.53 -24.99
C GLU A 48 -33.50 -27.40 -26.25
N ILE A 49 -32.54 -27.22 -27.17
CA ILE A 49 -32.42 -28.09 -28.37
C ILE A 49 -32.13 -29.52 -27.94
N TRP A 50 -31.25 -29.73 -26.97
CA TRP A 50 -30.91 -31.03 -26.43
C TRP A 50 -32.15 -31.73 -25.81
N ALA A 51 -32.93 -30.99 -25.03
CA ALA A 51 -34.17 -31.45 -24.42
C ALA A 51 -35.21 -31.85 -25.46
N ASP A 52 -35.37 -31.04 -26.54
CA ASP A 52 -36.28 -31.33 -27.63
C ASP A 52 -35.87 -32.61 -28.41
N ALA A 53 -34.56 -32.77 -28.65
CA ALA A 53 -34.05 -34.00 -29.27
C ALA A 53 -34.29 -35.23 -28.38
N THR A 54 -34.09 -35.12 -27.07
CA THR A 54 -34.35 -36.20 -26.11
C THR A 54 -35.83 -36.55 -26.06
N ARG A 55 -36.72 -35.55 -26.05
CA ARG A 55 -38.15 -35.73 -26.10
C ARG A 55 -38.58 -36.52 -27.36
N ARG A 56 -38.11 -36.09 -28.53
CA ARG A 56 -38.45 -36.77 -29.82
C ARG A 56 -37.98 -38.21 -29.84
N LEU A 57 -36.77 -38.46 -29.33
CA LEU A 57 -36.24 -39.81 -29.26
C LEU A 57 -37.06 -40.74 -28.33
N ALA A 58 -37.48 -40.20 -27.16
CA ALA A 58 -38.31 -40.90 -26.20
C ALA A 58 -39.71 -41.23 -26.77
N THR A 59 -40.37 -40.27 -27.45
CA THR A 59 -41.67 -40.46 -28.07
C THR A 59 -41.63 -41.43 -29.27
N MET A 60 -40.53 -41.45 -30.02
CA MET A 60 -40.34 -42.44 -31.07
C MET A 60 -40.22 -43.86 -30.49
N ASN A 61 -39.53 -44.04 -29.40
CA ASN A 61 -39.35 -45.32 -28.74
C ASN A 61 -40.64 -45.88 -28.11
N SER A 62 -41.50 -45.01 -27.57
CA SER A 62 -42.80 -45.39 -27.02
C SER A 62 -43.81 -45.81 -28.09
N GLY A 63 -43.73 -45.24 -29.30
CA GLY A 63 -44.57 -45.62 -30.46
C GLY A 63 -44.29 -47.02 -31.01
N PHE A 64 -43.11 -47.59 -30.74
CA PHE A 64 -42.79 -48.97 -31.12
C PHE A 64 -43.32 -50.02 -30.12
N ALA A 65 -43.78 -49.62 -28.96
CA ALA A 65 -44.23 -50.56 -27.92
C ALA A 65 -45.73 -50.86 -27.95
N THR A 66 -46.54 -50.19 -28.81
CA THR A 66 -47.98 -50.48 -28.98
C THR A 66 -48.18 -51.30 -30.18
N ASP A 67 -48.51 -52.57 -29.93
CA ASP A 67 -48.81 -53.67 -30.92
C ASP A 67 -50.18 -53.44 -31.62
N ASP A 68 -50.50 -52.22 -32.01
CA ASP A 68 -51.74 -51.87 -32.70
C ASP A 68 -51.42 -51.47 -34.15
N SER A 69 -51.64 -52.49 -35.08
CA SER A 69 -51.30 -52.43 -36.49
C SER A 69 -52.13 -51.46 -37.34
N THR A 70 -52.70 -50.38 -36.78
CA THR A 70 -53.56 -49.42 -37.48
C THR A 70 -53.14 -47.98 -37.46
N ALA A 71 -52.03 -47.65 -36.78
CA ALA A 71 -51.48 -46.33 -36.86
C ALA A 71 -50.50 -46.22 -38.04
N VAL A 72 -50.92 -45.63 -39.15
CA VAL A 72 -50.05 -45.17 -40.23
C VAL A 72 -49.18 -44.02 -39.74
N GLY A 73 -48.19 -44.37 -38.95
CA GLY A 73 -47.08 -43.49 -38.61
C GLY A 73 -46.19 -43.33 -39.82
N ALA A 74 -45.86 -42.12 -40.23
CA ALA A 74 -44.87 -41.87 -41.26
C ALA A 74 -43.59 -42.67 -40.94
N PRO A 75 -42.96 -43.31 -41.92
CA PRO A 75 -41.75 -44.11 -41.68
C PRO A 75 -40.68 -43.25 -41.08
N VAL A 76 -40.33 -43.58 -39.86
CA VAL A 76 -39.19 -42.88 -39.16
C VAL A 76 -37.97 -43.23 -39.99
N MET A 77 -37.44 -42.29 -40.73
CA MET A 77 -36.22 -42.47 -41.49
C MET A 77 -35.05 -42.69 -40.49
N MET A 78 -34.26 -43.75 -40.72
CA MET A 78 -33.08 -44.09 -39.90
C MET A 78 -32.11 -42.89 -39.76
N GLY A 79 -32.17 -41.92 -40.71
CA GLY A 79 -31.47 -40.67 -40.68
C GLY A 79 -31.93 -39.68 -39.59
N ASP A 80 -33.22 -39.74 -39.19
CA ASP A 80 -33.74 -38.83 -38.13
C ASP A 80 -33.24 -39.27 -36.77
N ILE A 81 -33.13 -40.55 -36.50
CA ILE A 81 -32.57 -41.10 -35.26
C ILE A 81 -31.10 -40.77 -35.16
N ASP A 82 -30.32 -40.96 -36.23
CA ASP A 82 -28.88 -40.61 -36.26
C ASP A 82 -28.64 -39.10 -35.99
N PHE A 83 -29.49 -38.26 -36.57
CA PHE A 83 -29.43 -36.81 -36.32
C PHE A 83 -29.72 -36.44 -34.86
N LEU A 84 -30.74 -37.01 -34.23
CA LEU A 84 -31.09 -36.78 -32.84
C LEU A 84 -29.98 -37.27 -31.88
N LEU A 85 -29.42 -38.46 -32.18
CA LEU A 85 -28.28 -38.99 -31.42
C LEU A 85 -27.07 -38.06 -31.51
N ARG A 86 -26.75 -37.51 -32.68
CA ARG A 86 -25.64 -36.54 -32.84
C ARG A 86 -25.84 -35.27 -32.01
N ILE A 87 -27.07 -34.78 -31.89
CA ILE A 87 -27.36 -33.62 -31.03
C ILE A 87 -27.11 -33.98 -29.57
N ILE A 88 -27.56 -35.15 -29.13
CA ILE A 88 -27.40 -35.62 -27.76
C ILE A 88 -25.92 -35.87 -27.46
N GLU A 89 -25.20 -36.51 -28.37
CA GLU A 89 -23.76 -36.78 -28.23
C GLU A 89 -22.89 -35.54 -28.36
N GLY A 90 -23.36 -34.52 -29.07
CA GLY A 90 -22.65 -33.25 -29.25
C GLY A 90 -22.48 -32.42 -28.01
N ASN A 91 -23.15 -32.75 -26.91
CA ASN A 91 -22.94 -32.11 -25.63
C ASN A 91 -21.71 -32.70 -24.92
N HIS A 92 -20.55 -32.04 -25.05
CA HIS A 92 -19.30 -32.46 -24.42
C HIS A 92 -18.91 -31.64 -23.17
N ASN A 93 -19.54 -30.50 -22.95
CA ASN A 93 -19.05 -29.51 -21.98
C ASN A 93 -20.04 -29.14 -20.87
N ILE A 94 -21.34 -29.35 -21.09
CA ILE A 94 -22.38 -28.99 -20.13
C ILE A 94 -22.78 -30.25 -19.35
N PRO A 95 -22.58 -30.31 -18.02
CA PRO A 95 -23.05 -31.42 -17.21
C PRO A 95 -24.58 -31.43 -17.15
N VAL A 96 -25.18 -32.55 -17.49
CA VAL A 96 -26.63 -32.73 -17.53
C VAL A 96 -27.08 -33.91 -16.69
N LEU A 97 -28.24 -33.79 -16.08
CA LEU A 97 -28.93 -34.80 -15.28
C LEU A 97 -30.39 -34.83 -15.68
N LEU A 98 -30.82 -35.96 -16.25
CA LEU A 98 -32.23 -36.22 -16.58
C LEU A 98 -32.82 -37.09 -15.49
N VAL A 99 -33.94 -36.65 -14.92
CA VAL A 99 -34.64 -37.34 -13.84
C VAL A 99 -36.11 -37.51 -14.19
N ASP A 100 -36.75 -38.54 -13.64
CA ASP A 100 -38.18 -38.71 -13.70
C ASP A 100 -38.94 -37.91 -12.63
N ASP A 101 -40.28 -37.99 -12.63
CA ASP A 101 -41.15 -37.33 -11.65
C ASP A 101 -40.91 -37.80 -10.19
N LEU A 102 -40.25 -38.93 -9.99
CA LEU A 102 -39.91 -39.51 -8.69
C LEU A 102 -38.45 -39.21 -8.27
N ASP A 103 -37.75 -38.35 -9.02
CA ASP A 103 -36.32 -38.01 -8.80
C ASP A 103 -35.33 -39.17 -9.08
N ASN A 104 -35.74 -40.22 -9.77
CA ASN A 104 -34.80 -41.23 -10.20
C ASN A 104 -33.98 -40.72 -11.37
N ILE A 105 -32.69 -40.99 -11.35
CA ILE A 105 -31.76 -40.56 -12.40
C ILE A 105 -31.91 -41.48 -13.61
N VAL A 106 -32.42 -40.92 -14.70
CA VAL A 106 -32.62 -41.61 -15.97
C VAL A 106 -31.34 -41.57 -16.82
N LEU A 107 -30.69 -40.38 -16.85
CA LEU A 107 -29.45 -40.20 -17.64
C LEU A 107 -28.58 -39.15 -16.94
N HIS A 108 -27.28 -39.37 -17.01
CA HIS A 108 -26.30 -38.37 -16.61
C HIS A 108 -25.21 -38.26 -17.67
N ARG A 109 -24.65 -37.04 -17.87
CA ARG A 109 -23.56 -36.82 -18.82
C ARG A 109 -22.65 -35.66 -18.34
N ASN A 110 -21.36 -35.77 -18.67
CA ASN A 110 -20.34 -34.73 -18.39
C ASN A 110 -20.09 -34.40 -16.92
N PHE A 111 -20.56 -35.22 -15.98
CA PHE A 111 -20.15 -35.14 -14.59
C PHE A 111 -18.84 -35.91 -14.37
N THR A 112 -17.91 -35.30 -13.62
CA THR A 112 -16.73 -36.04 -13.13
C THR A 112 -17.16 -36.89 -11.94
N LEU A 113 -17.34 -38.17 -12.16
CA LEU A 113 -17.79 -39.13 -11.15
C LEU A 113 -16.62 -39.50 -10.22
N PRO A 114 -16.89 -39.79 -8.94
CA PRO A 114 -15.89 -40.26 -7.99
C PRO A 114 -15.24 -41.60 -8.37
N GLU A 115 -16.04 -42.52 -8.94
CA GLU A 115 -15.58 -43.82 -9.38
C GLU A 115 -15.72 -43.95 -10.90
N PRO A 116 -14.76 -44.59 -11.57
CA PRO A 116 -14.83 -44.80 -13.02
C PRO A 116 -16.05 -45.67 -13.37
N VAL A 117 -16.76 -45.32 -14.44
CA VAL A 117 -17.86 -46.10 -14.98
C VAL A 117 -17.29 -46.96 -16.14
N ASP A 118 -17.66 -48.23 -16.19
CA ASP A 118 -17.27 -49.12 -17.30
C ASP A 118 -17.69 -48.53 -18.64
N SER A 119 -16.80 -48.65 -19.63
CA SER A 119 -16.92 -48.00 -20.94
C SER A 119 -18.10 -48.45 -21.80
N MET A 120 -18.87 -49.42 -21.38
CA MET A 120 -20.06 -49.88 -22.11
C MET A 120 -21.40 -49.30 -21.65
N GLY A 121 -21.42 -48.48 -20.59
CA GLY A 121 -22.61 -47.70 -20.22
C GLY A 121 -23.85 -48.49 -19.75
N LEU A 122 -23.75 -49.81 -19.64
CA LEU A 122 -24.86 -50.71 -19.28
C LEU A 122 -24.79 -51.18 -17.82
N GLY A 123 -23.79 -50.71 -17.03
CA GLY A 123 -23.63 -51.07 -15.63
C GLY A 123 -24.51 -50.20 -14.73
N THR A 124 -25.08 -50.79 -13.69
CA THR A 124 -25.71 -50.07 -12.60
C THR A 124 -24.71 -49.11 -11.99
N LEU A 125 -25.12 -47.82 -11.78
CA LEU A 125 -24.30 -46.82 -11.06
C LEU A 125 -23.86 -47.41 -9.73
N SER A 126 -22.59 -47.22 -9.37
CA SER A 126 -22.11 -47.54 -8.03
C SER A 126 -22.84 -46.69 -6.98
N GLU A 127 -23.02 -47.25 -5.80
CA GLU A 127 -23.70 -46.53 -4.69
C GLU A 127 -23.05 -45.17 -4.39
N THR A 128 -21.72 -45.08 -4.52
CA THR A 128 -20.95 -43.86 -4.37
C THR A 128 -21.29 -42.82 -5.45
N ASN A 129 -21.37 -43.24 -6.70
CA ASN A 129 -21.71 -42.37 -7.85
C ASN A 129 -23.18 -41.93 -7.77
N GLU A 130 -24.10 -42.82 -7.39
CA GLU A 130 -25.51 -42.46 -7.21
C GLU A 130 -25.71 -41.43 -6.10
N LYS A 131 -25.04 -41.60 -4.95
CA LYS A 131 -25.08 -40.65 -3.85
C LYS A 131 -24.52 -39.28 -4.27
N PHE A 132 -23.42 -39.26 -5.04
CA PHE A 132 -22.84 -38.04 -5.58
C PHE A 132 -23.81 -37.33 -6.52
N LEU A 133 -24.43 -38.02 -7.45
CA LEU A 133 -25.38 -37.45 -8.42
C LEU A 133 -26.65 -36.96 -7.72
N LYS A 134 -27.18 -37.66 -6.69
CA LYS A 134 -28.29 -37.18 -5.85
C LYS A 134 -27.95 -35.90 -5.07
N GLN A 135 -26.74 -35.79 -4.58
CA GLN A 135 -26.27 -34.51 -3.96
C GLN A 135 -26.18 -33.38 -4.98
N LYS A 136 -25.75 -33.68 -6.20
CA LYS A 136 -25.73 -32.71 -7.30
C LYS A 136 -27.15 -32.29 -7.70
N LEU A 137 -28.06 -33.22 -7.82
CA LEU A 137 -29.48 -32.97 -8.10
C LEU A 137 -30.09 -32.02 -7.05
N ALA A 138 -29.86 -32.30 -5.76
CA ALA A 138 -30.36 -31.44 -4.68
C ALA A 138 -29.88 -29.96 -4.80
N LYS A 139 -28.65 -29.76 -5.26
CA LYS A 139 -28.12 -28.40 -5.53
C LYS A 139 -28.76 -27.79 -6.78
N LEU A 140 -28.93 -28.58 -7.86
CA LEU A 140 -29.47 -28.10 -9.12
C LEU A 140 -30.94 -27.77 -9.04
N LYS A 141 -31.72 -28.42 -8.17
CA LYS A 141 -33.12 -28.08 -7.92
C LYS A 141 -33.32 -26.63 -7.40
N GLY A 142 -32.31 -26.07 -6.73
CA GLY A 142 -32.32 -24.67 -6.31
C GLY A 142 -31.87 -23.67 -7.38
N SER A 143 -31.44 -24.16 -8.56
CA SER A 143 -30.98 -23.32 -9.67
C SER A 143 -32.10 -23.04 -10.67
N GLN A 144 -31.88 -22.04 -11.54
CA GLN A 144 -32.80 -21.73 -12.66
C GLN A 144 -32.55 -22.63 -13.89
N ASN A 145 -31.59 -23.55 -13.82
CA ASN A 145 -31.13 -24.37 -14.92
C ASN A 145 -31.94 -25.67 -14.99
N LYS A 146 -33.26 -25.56 -15.18
CA LYS A 146 -34.22 -26.63 -15.30
C LYS A 146 -35.00 -26.48 -16.60
N ILE A 147 -35.21 -27.60 -17.32
CA ILE A 147 -36.07 -27.68 -18.49
C ILE A 147 -36.98 -28.91 -18.31
N ASP A 148 -38.27 -28.72 -18.43
CA ASP A 148 -39.27 -29.79 -18.32
C ASP A 148 -39.51 -30.43 -19.70
N ILE A 149 -39.40 -31.78 -19.79
CA ILE A 149 -39.56 -32.56 -20.99
C ILE A 149 -40.81 -33.42 -20.82
N SER A 150 -41.94 -33.05 -21.43
CA SER A 150 -43.18 -33.85 -21.43
C SER A 150 -43.07 -34.90 -22.54
N ILE A 151 -43.08 -36.16 -22.18
CA ILE A 151 -42.99 -37.30 -23.11
C ILE A 151 -44.41 -37.69 -23.52
N ASP A 152 -45.30 -37.88 -22.55
CA ASP A 152 -46.70 -38.22 -22.71
C ASP A 152 -47.60 -37.36 -21.83
N ALA A 153 -48.96 -37.55 -21.89
CA ALA A 153 -49.90 -36.85 -21.06
C ALA A 153 -49.73 -37.09 -19.55
N THR A 154 -48.98 -38.18 -19.18
CA THR A 154 -48.80 -38.63 -17.78
C THR A 154 -47.33 -38.66 -17.33
N THR A 155 -46.40 -38.56 -18.27
CA THR A 155 -44.96 -38.72 -17.96
C THR A 155 -44.16 -37.46 -18.31
N THR A 156 -43.61 -36.84 -17.29
CA THR A 156 -42.71 -35.69 -17.47
C THR A 156 -41.33 -36.04 -16.94
N GLN A 157 -40.29 -35.68 -17.64
CA GLN A 157 -38.92 -35.77 -17.20
C GLN A 157 -38.38 -34.38 -16.99
N HIS A 158 -37.45 -34.25 -16.07
CA HIS A 158 -36.84 -32.97 -15.72
C HIS A 158 -35.35 -33.00 -16.06
N LEU A 159 -34.93 -32.12 -16.96
CA LEU A 159 -33.53 -31.93 -17.31
C LEU A 159 -32.95 -30.83 -16.42
N TYR A 160 -31.98 -31.18 -15.60
CA TYR A 160 -31.15 -30.25 -14.85
C TYR A 160 -29.76 -30.18 -15.46
N TYR A 161 -29.18 -28.99 -15.53
CA TYR A 161 -27.82 -28.81 -16.05
C TYR A 161 -27.02 -27.84 -15.18
N GLU A 162 -25.70 -28.11 -15.06
CA GLU A 162 -24.75 -27.17 -14.47
C GLU A 162 -24.20 -26.23 -15.55
N ASP A 163 -23.80 -25.02 -15.15
CA ASP A 163 -23.04 -24.12 -16.02
C ASP A 163 -21.75 -24.84 -16.49
N SER A 164 -21.38 -24.63 -17.73
CA SER A 164 -20.15 -25.20 -18.26
C SER A 164 -18.92 -24.71 -17.48
N THR A 165 -17.85 -25.48 -17.55
CA THR A 165 -16.58 -25.08 -16.93
C THR A 165 -16.06 -23.75 -17.46
N VAL A 166 -16.39 -23.42 -18.73
CA VAL A 166 -16.03 -22.16 -19.38
C VAL A 166 -16.82 -21.01 -18.78
N LEU A 167 -18.14 -21.13 -18.67
CA LEU A 167 -19.01 -20.12 -18.09
C LEU A 167 -18.63 -19.83 -16.62
N ARG A 168 -18.38 -20.87 -15.86
CA ARG A 168 -17.94 -20.77 -14.45
C ARG A 168 -16.59 -20.04 -14.31
N ARG A 169 -15.62 -20.32 -15.19
CA ARG A 169 -14.34 -19.59 -15.20
C ARG A 169 -14.52 -18.13 -15.59
N LEU A 170 -15.33 -17.85 -16.59
CA LEU A 170 -15.62 -16.49 -17.03
C LEU A 170 -16.33 -15.66 -15.96
N ALA A 171 -17.18 -16.27 -15.14
CA ALA A 171 -17.82 -15.58 -14.02
C ALA A 171 -16.86 -15.03 -12.98
N TYR A 172 -15.65 -15.61 -12.80
CA TYR A 172 -14.61 -15.10 -11.93
C TYR A 172 -13.72 -14.04 -12.57
N TYR A 173 -13.75 -13.90 -13.89
CA TYR A 173 -12.86 -12.99 -14.63
C TYR A 173 -12.96 -11.52 -14.21
N PRO A 174 -14.16 -10.95 -13.98
CA PRO A 174 -14.30 -9.57 -13.48
C PRO A 174 -13.61 -9.34 -12.12
N PHE A 175 -13.65 -10.32 -11.23
CA PHE A 175 -13.02 -10.21 -9.90
C PHE A 175 -11.49 -10.26 -9.98
N ILE A 176 -10.94 -11.14 -10.82
CA ILE A 176 -9.49 -11.21 -11.06
C ILE A 176 -9.00 -9.88 -11.64
N GLN A 177 -9.74 -9.33 -12.58
CA GLN A 177 -9.42 -8.09 -13.24
C GLN A 177 -9.47 -6.89 -12.30
N LEU A 178 -10.47 -6.84 -11.42
CA LEU A 178 -10.56 -5.83 -10.37
C LEU A 178 -9.34 -5.92 -9.42
N ALA A 179 -8.95 -7.13 -9.02
CA ALA A 179 -7.78 -7.35 -8.17
C ALA A 179 -6.47 -6.87 -8.83
N VAL A 180 -6.24 -7.23 -10.09
CA VAL A 180 -5.07 -6.78 -10.86
C VAL A 180 -5.01 -5.26 -10.94
N MET A 181 -6.15 -4.62 -11.13
CA MET A 181 -6.20 -3.17 -11.23
C MET A 181 -5.95 -2.47 -9.91
N ILE A 182 -6.48 -2.98 -8.80
CA ILE A 182 -6.17 -2.45 -7.46
C ILE A 182 -4.66 -2.52 -7.22
N ILE A 183 -4.02 -3.64 -7.57
CA ILE A 183 -2.56 -3.80 -7.46
C ILE A 183 -1.84 -2.76 -8.33
N PHE A 184 -2.28 -2.58 -9.59
CA PHE A 184 -1.67 -1.60 -10.49
C PHE A 184 -1.78 -0.17 -9.96
N ILE A 185 -2.96 0.22 -9.44
CA ILE A 185 -3.17 1.55 -8.83
C ILE A 185 -2.26 1.72 -7.60
N ALA A 186 -2.14 0.70 -6.75
CA ALA A 186 -1.27 0.74 -5.59
C ALA A 186 0.20 0.92 -5.99
N VAL A 187 0.69 0.16 -6.96
CA VAL A 187 2.07 0.29 -7.48
C VAL A 187 2.31 1.68 -8.07
N ALA A 188 1.38 2.18 -8.90
CA ALA A 188 1.47 3.52 -9.47
C ALA A 188 1.49 4.61 -8.40
N TYR A 189 0.66 4.49 -7.36
CA TYR A 189 0.64 5.40 -6.23
C TYR A 189 1.99 5.43 -5.48
N PHE A 190 2.53 4.26 -5.13
CA PHE A 190 3.82 4.16 -4.45
C PHE A 190 4.97 4.69 -5.31
N ALA A 191 4.96 4.42 -6.63
CA ALA A 191 5.95 4.96 -7.55
C ALA A 191 5.90 6.50 -7.59
N LEU A 192 4.72 7.09 -7.70
CA LEU A 192 4.55 8.55 -7.70
C LEU A 192 5.00 9.21 -6.38
N VAL A 193 4.72 8.58 -5.25
CA VAL A 193 5.16 9.06 -3.93
C VAL A 193 6.69 8.99 -3.83
N SER A 194 7.29 7.89 -4.29
CA SER A 194 8.75 7.69 -4.29
C SER A 194 9.47 8.71 -5.17
N VAL A 195 8.99 8.92 -6.40
CA VAL A 195 9.55 9.93 -7.32
C VAL A 195 9.48 11.32 -6.71
N LYS A 196 8.32 11.69 -6.12
CA LYS A 196 8.17 13.00 -5.47
C LYS A 196 9.15 13.19 -4.31
N LYS A 197 9.36 12.15 -3.49
CA LYS A 197 10.32 12.18 -2.38
C LYS A 197 11.75 12.33 -2.92
N ALA A 198 12.10 11.62 -3.99
CA ALA A 198 13.41 11.71 -4.62
C ALA A 198 13.68 13.10 -5.23
N GLU A 199 12.67 13.71 -5.90
CA GLU A 199 12.80 15.09 -6.41
C GLU A 199 13.02 16.10 -5.29
N GLN A 200 12.26 16.02 -4.20
CA GLN A 200 12.44 16.89 -3.03
C GLN A 200 13.84 16.74 -2.45
N ASN A 201 14.35 15.52 -2.33
CA ASN A 201 15.70 15.27 -1.83
C ASN A 201 16.76 15.86 -2.74
N LYS A 202 16.65 15.72 -4.07
CA LYS A 202 17.59 16.32 -5.03
C LYS A 202 17.67 17.84 -4.90
N VAL A 203 16.53 18.51 -4.76
CA VAL A 203 16.49 19.97 -4.59
C VAL A 203 17.18 20.39 -3.29
N TRP A 204 16.92 19.68 -2.18
CA TRP A 204 17.57 19.99 -0.91
C TRP A 204 19.08 19.74 -0.95
N VAL A 205 19.53 18.62 -1.51
CA VAL A 205 20.97 18.30 -1.67
C VAL A 205 21.65 19.33 -2.53
N GLY A 206 21.07 19.68 -3.69
CA GLY A 206 21.62 20.71 -4.59
C GLY A 206 21.72 22.08 -3.94
N LEU A 207 20.64 22.53 -3.26
CA LEU A 207 20.62 23.81 -2.58
C LEU A 207 21.63 23.86 -1.42
N SER A 208 21.71 22.79 -0.61
CA SER A 208 22.64 22.73 0.52
C SER A 208 24.09 22.77 0.05
N LYS A 209 24.43 21.98 -0.97
CA LYS A 209 25.79 21.95 -1.55
C LYS A 209 26.19 23.30 -2.14
N GLU A 210 25.28 23.93 -2.90
CA GLU A 210 25.51 25.24 -3.50
C GLU A 210 25.66 26.32 -2.42
N THR A 211 24.78 26.32 -1.40
CA THR A 211 24.86 27.26 -0.28
C THR A 211 26.18 27.12 0.48
N ALA A 212 26.61 25.87 0.76
CA ALA A 212 27.89 25.63 1.41
C ALA A 212 29.07 26.18 0.60
N HIS A 213 29.06 25.95 -0.71
CA HIS A 213 30.11 26.42 -1.61
C HIS A 213 30.15 27.95 -1.69
N GLN A 214 28.99 28.60 -1.87
CA GLN A 214 28.86 30.05 -1.95
C GLN A 214 29.20 30.75 -0.64
N LEU A 215 29.00 30.11 0.52
CA LEU A 215 29.40 30.63 1.82
C LEU A 215 30.89 30.37 2.13
N GLY A 216 31.43 29.24 1.71
CA GLY A 216 32.82 28.85 2.00
C GLY A 216 33.85 29.85 1.47
N THR A 217 33.66 30.37 0.26
CA THR A 217 34.58 31.35 -0.36
C THR A 217 34.71 32.67 0.47
N PRO A 218 33.60 33.39 0.80
CA PRO A 218 33.72 34.62 1.62
C PRO A 218 34.19 34.32 3.04
N ILE A 219 33.85 33.16 3.63
CA ILE A 219 34.32 32.80 4.96
C ILE A 219 35.84 32.63 4.98
N SER A 220 36.40 31.94 3.97
CA SER A 220 37.86 31.80 3.86
C SER A 220 38.55 33.14 3.71
N SER A 221 37.97 34.08 2.98
CA SER A 221 38.50 35.47 2.88
C SER A 221 38.43 36.23 4.20
N LEU A 222 37.33 36.07 4.94
CA LEU A 222 37.17 36.69 6.28
C LEU A 222 38.19 36.10 7.28
N MET A 223 38.45 34.78 7.23
CA MET A 223 39.51 34.15 8.06
C MET A 223 40.90 34.72 7.74
N ALA A 224 41.22 34.88 6.46
CA ALA A 224 42.50 35.50 6.06
C ALA A 224 42.61 36.96 6.55
N TRP A 225 41.51 37.72 6.50
CA TRP A 225 41.50 39.10 6.98
C TRP A 225 41.62 39.19 8.52
N THR A 226 40.99 38.29 9.29
CA THR A 226 41.19 38.27 10.75
C THR A 226 42.64 37.99 11.11
N GLN A 227 43.30 37.05 10.43
CA GLN A 227 44.73 36.78 10.61
C GLN A 227 45.61 37.99 10.23
N MET A 228 45.25 38.69 9.17
CA MET A 228 45.97 39.90 8.74
C MET A 228 45.84 41.04 9.78
N LEU A 229 44.61 41.24 10.33
CA LEU A 229 44.35 42.23 11.35
C LEU A 229 45.14 41.93 12.64
N GLU A 230 45.26 40.66 13.02
CA GLU A 230 46.13 40.24 14.13
C GLU A 230 47.59 40.60 13.88
N SER A 231 48.11 40.33 12.65
CA SER A 231 49.49 40.68 12.27
C SER A 231 49.76 42.20 12.24
N LEU A 232 48.75 43.01 11.96
CA LEU A 232 48.82 44.49 11.95
C LEU A 232 48.71 45.11 13.38
N GLY A 233 48.60 44.28 14.42
CA GLY A 233 48.59 44.75 15.80
C GLY A 233 47.25 45.40 16.25
N VAL A 234 46.13 45.07 15.57
CA VAL A 234 44.80 45.49 16.04
C VAL A 234 44.48 44.85 17.38
N ASP A 235 43.65 45.48 18.17
CA ASP A 235 43.26 45.04 19.50
C ASP A 235 42.85 43.56 19.48
N LYS A 236 43.55 42.75 20.29
CA LYS A 236 43.35 41.30 20.32
C LYS A 236 41.94 40.87 20.72
N SER A 237 41.24 41.68 21.49
CA SER A 237 39.86 41.40 21.90
C SER A 237 38.90 41.48 20.71
N ILE A 238 39.06 42.50 19.87
CA ILE A 238 38.27 42.70 18.65
C ILE A 238 38.54 41.59 17.64
N VAL A 239 39.81 41.28 17.38
CA VAL A 239 40.19 40.22 16.43
C VAL A 239 39.68 38.87 16.92
N SER A 240 39.81 38.57 18.22
CA SER A 240 39.27 37.33 18.80
C SER A 240 37.74 37.18 18.63
N ASP A 241 36.99 38.27 18.80
CA ASP A 241 35.55 38.26 18.63
C ASP A 241 35.14 38.09 17.15
N MET A 242 35.88 38.77 16.24
CA MET A 242 35.69 38.55 14.79
C MET A 242 35.99 37.11 14.39
N ASP A 243 37.08 36.52 14.89
CA ASP A 243 37.47 35.14 14.58
C ASP A 243 36.44 34.12 15.08
N LYS A 244 35.87 34.35 16.28
CA LYS A 244 34.76 33.54 16.79
C LYS A 244 33.53 33.58 15.86
N ASP A 245 33.17 34.74 15.35
CA ASP A 245 32.01 34.86 14.43
C ASP A 245 32.29 34.25 13.06
N VAL A 246 33.51 34.43 12.52
CA VAL A 246 33.92 33.82 11.24
C VAL A 246 33.96 32.31 11.36
N ASN A 247 34.53 31.75 12.44
CA ASN A 247 34.55 30.34 12.71
C ASN A 247 33.13 29.77 12.83
N ARG A 248 32.20 30.51 13.44
CA ARG A 248 30.79 30.13 13.50
C ARG A 248 30.14 30.02 12.12
N LEU A 249 30.44 30.98 11.23
CA LEU A 249 29.96 30.88 9.83
C LEU A 249 30.56 29.68 9.15
N GLY A 250 31.84 29.33 9.38
CA GLY A 250 32.51 28.13 8.89
C GLY A 250 31.78 26.85 9.30
N VAL A 251 31.45 26.70 10.58
CA VAL A 251 30.68 25.56 11.09
C VAL A 251 29.31 25.45 10.42
N ILE A 252 28.64 26.57 10.20
CA ILE A 252 27.32 26.55 9.49
C ILE A 252 27.51 26.09 8.06
N ALA A 253 28.51 26.59 7.32
CA ALA A 253 28.80 26.18 5.94
C ALA A 253 29.16 24.68 5.88
N ASP A 254 29.97 24.17 6.80
CA ASP A 254 30.31 22.74 6.90
C ASP A 254 29.05 21.86 7.13
N ARG A 255 28.17 22.27 8.04
CA ARG A 255 26.90 21.58 8.28
C ARG A 255 26.00 21.53 7.04
N PHE A 256 25.93 22.62 6.26
CA PHE A 256 25.22 22.61 4.98
C PHE A 256 25.88 21.71 3.94
N SER A 257 27.21 21.65 3.89
CA SER A 257 27.96 20.74 3.03
C SER A 257 27.63 19.28 3.34
N LYS A 258 27.59 18.91 4.62
CA LYS A 258 27.28 17.55 5.08
C LYS A 258 25.83 17.13 4.78
N ILE A 259 24.88 18.07 4.77
CA ILE A 259 23.51 17.81 4.31
C ILE A 259 23.48 17.53 2.80
N GLY A 260 24.37 18.16 2.03
CA GLY A 260 24.49 17.99 0.57
C GLY A 260 25.23 16.71 0.13
N SER A 261 25.91 16.04 1.08
CA SER A 261 26.60 14.77 0.85
C SER A 261 26.07 13.70 1.81
N MET A 262 26.38 12.41 1.55
CA MET A 262 26.17 11.38 2.57
C MET A 262 27.29 11.53 3.62
N PRO A 263 26.97 12.00 4.85
CA PRO A 263 28.00 12.18 5.86
C PRO A 263 28.50 10.83 6.38
N ASP A 264 29.81 10.75 6.61
CA ASP A 264 30.41 9.60 7.29
C ASP A 264 29.85 9.53 8.73
N LYS A 265 29.53 8.32 9.15
CA LYS A 265 29.06 8.03 10.51
C LYS A 265 30.11 7.22 11.23
N GLU A 266 30.38 7.59 12.47
CA GLU A 266 31.32 6.93 13.35
C GLU A 266 30.59 6.27 14.52
N LEU A 267 31.19 5.21 15.05
CA LEU A 267 30.66 4.57 16.26
C LEU A 267 30.91 5.49 17.45
N THR A 268 29.84 5.98 18.04
CA THR A 268 29.88 6.91 19.18
C THR A 268 28.96 6.40 20.29
N PHE A 269 29.33 6.61 21.54
CA PHE A 269 28.46 6.33 22.67
C PHE A 269 27.46 7.45 22.88
N ILE A 270 26.18 7.10 23.02
CA ILE A 270 25.08 8.09 22.98
C ILE A 270 25.16 9.11 24.13
N ASN A 271 25.57 8.70 25.34
CA ASN A 271 25.72 9.60 26.46
C ASN A 271 26.81 10.66 26.20
N GLU A 272 27.93 10.24 25.64
CA GLU A 272 29.03 11.13 25.27
C GLU A 272 28.61 12.11 24.19
N ALA A 273 27.90 11.64 23.15
CA ALA A 273 27.41 12.49 22.08
C ALA A 273 26.42 13.57 22.60
N VAL A 274 25.54 13.19 23.53
CA VAL A 274 24.60 14.14 24.15
C VAL A 274 25.33 15.18 25.01
N GLU A 275 26.24 14.75 25.89
CA GLU A 275 27.01 15.68 26.75
C GLU A 275 27.83 16.66 25.90
N HIS A 276 28.57 16.15 24.91
CA HIS A 276 29.40 16.97 24.01
C HIS A 276 28.55 17.99 23.22
N SER A 277 27.38 17.57 22.73
CA SER A 277 26.46 18.49 22.05
C SER A 277 25.94 19.62 22.96
N LEU A 278 25.88 19.38 24.26
CA LEU A 278 25.36 20.36 25.23
C LEU A 278 26.44 21.28 25.80
N ASP A 279 27.73 20.92 25.77
CA ASP A 279 28.80 21.76 26.30
C ASP A 279 28.84 23.12 25.64
N TYR A 280 28.64 23.16 24.33
CA TYR A 280 28.52 24.42 23.59
C TYR A 280 27.28 25.22 23.96
N MET A 281 26.18 24.55 24.27
CA MET A 281 24.88 25.15 24.56
C MET A 281 24.78 25.68 26.00
N ARG A 282 25.46 25.05 26.97
CA ARG A 282 25.43 25.41 28.40
C ARG A 282 25.69 26.91 28.62
N ASN A 283 26.65 27.50 27.89
CA ASN A 283 27.02 28.90 27.99
C ASN A 283 26.06 29.87 27.26
N ARG A 284 25.11 29.34 26.46
CA ARG A 284 24.18 30.11 25.61
C ARG A 284 22.74 30.04 26.08
N ILE A 285 22.43 29.07 26.94
CA ILE A 285 21.13 28.96 27.57
C ILE A 285 20.99 30.11 28.59
N PRO A 286 19.90 30.89 28.57
CA PRO A 286 19.66 31.94 29.55
C PRO A 286 19.72 31.41 30.99
N LYS A 287 20.32 32.13 31.90
CA LYS A 287 20.49 31.72 33.31
C LYS A 287 19.17 31.42 34.05
N ARG A 288 18.03 31.87 33.48
CA ARG A 288 16.68 31.61 34.03
C ARG A 288 16.11 30.25 33.55
N VAL A 289 16.78 29.56 32.63
CA VAL A 289 16.41 28.24 32.20
C VAL A 289 17.25 27.22 32.95
N GLN A 290 16.59 26.37 33.72
CA GLN A 290 17.24 25.30 34.44
C GLN A 290 17.46 24.11 33.49
N LEU A 291 18.70 23.78 33.16
CA LEU A 291 19.07 22.62 32.34
C LEU A 291 19.37 21.44 33.26
N THR A 292 18.65 20.33 33.03
CA THR A 292 18.89 19.03 33.67
C THR A 292 19.25 18.00 32.62
N VAL A 293 20.36 17.30 32.80
CA VAL A 293 20.81 16.24 31.87
C VAL A 293 20.88 14.92 32.66
N ALA A 294 20.18 13.91 32.18
CA ALA A 294 20.14 12.57 32.76
C ALA A 294 20.65 11.55 31.72
N THR A 295 21.92 11.21 31.88
CA THR A 295 22.65 10.24 31.02
C THR A 295 23.15 9.06 31.86
N PRO A 296 22.23 8.16 32.33
CA PRO A 296 22.61 7.06 33.21
C PRO A 296 23.62 6.15 32.50
N PRO A 297 24.75 5.74 33.17
CA PRO A 297 25.78 4.91 32.56
C PRO A 297 25.24 3.57 32.02
N GLU A 298 24.28 2.98 32.70
CA GLU A 298 23.62 1.72 32.31
C GLU A 298 22.79 1.84 31.02
N GLN A 299 22.44 3.03 30.63
CA GLN A 299 21.69 3.32 29.40
C GLN A 299 22.62 3.69 28.23
N ASN A 300 23.93 3.78 28.47
CA ASN A 300 24.90 4.11 27.44
C ASN A 300 25.03 2.96 26.41
N CYS A 301 24.96 3.28 25.14
CA CYS A 301 25.09 2.31 24.06
C CYS A 301 25.74 2.93 22.83
N GLY A 302 26.40 2.09 22.03
CA GLY A 302 27.00 2.52 20.77
C GLY A 302 25.94 2.75 19.70
N VAL A 303 26.07 3.84 18.97
CA VAL A 303 25.24 4.25 17.84
C VAL A 303 26.12 4.75 16.70
N MET A 304 25.64 4.67 15.45
CA MET A 304 26.36 5.21 14.31
C MET A 304 25.91 6.65 14.06
N LEU A 305 26.76 7.63 14.39
CA LEU A 305 26.45 9.06 14.31
C LEU A 305 27.41 9.84 13.40
N CYS A 306 26.90 10.84 12.72
CA CYS A 306 27.67 12.01 12.29
C CYS A 306 27.56 13.08 13.38
N GLU A 307 28.60 13.20 14.20
CA GLU A 307 28.61 14.00 15.43
C GLU A 307 28.18 15.46 15.18
N SER A 308 28.76 16.11 14.18
CA SER A 308 28.45 17.52 13.87
C SER A 308 26.99 17.77 13.44
N LEU A 309 26.35 16.78 12.79
CA LEU A 309 24.91 16.85 12.46
C LEU A 309 24.04 16.56 13.68
N PHE A 310 24.47 15.63 14.54
CA PHE A 310 23.77 15.33 15.78
C PHE A 310 23.81 16.53 16.76
N GLU A 311 24.97 17.18 16.89
CA GLU A 311 25.09 18.44 17.63
C GLU A 311 24.09 19.49 17.11
N TRP A 312 23.94 19.59 15.78
CA TRP A 312 22.98 20.53 15.20
C TRP A 312 21.52 20.17 15.52
N VAL A 313 21.19 18.89 15.60
CA VAL A 313 19.89 18.42 16.08
C VAL A 313 19.65 18.92 17.52
N MET A 314 20.59 18.66 18.42
CA MET A 314 20.49 19.06 19.82
C MET A 314 20.41 20.57 19.98
N GLU A 315 21.20 21.32 19.21
CA GLU A 315 21.15 22.81 19.18
C GLU A 315 19.76 23.30 18.77
N ASN A 316 19.19 22.77 17.69
CA ASN A 316 17.87 23.17 17.22
C ASN A 316 16.76 22.89 18.24
N LEU A 317 16.76 21.69 18.85
CA LEU A 317 15.77 21.32 19.86
C LEU A 317 15.89 22.18 21.12
N THR A 318 17.11 22.35 21.62
CA THR A 318 17.39 23.22 22.79
C THR A 318 16.95 24.65 22.54
N LYS A 319 17.29 25.22 21.37
CA LYS A 319 16.87 26.57 21.01
C LYS A 319 15.35 26.71 20.88
N ASN A 320 14.69 25.67 20.32
CA ASN A 320 13.23 25.66 20.22
C ASN A 320 12.58 25.58 21.61
N ALA A 321 13.13 24.79 22.52
CA ALA A 321 12.68 24.71 23.91
C ALA A 321 12.82 26.07 24.65
N VAL A 322 14.00 26.70 24.59
CA VAL A 322 14.25 28.01 25.19
C VAL A 322 13.29 29.09 24.64
N ASP A 323 13.07 29.09 23.32
CA ASP A 323 12.13 30.00 22.67
C ASP A 323 10.67 29.73 23.09
N ALA A 324 10.30 28.44 23.27
CA ALA A 324 8.95 28.06 23.71
C ALA A 324 8.66 28.44 25.15
N MET A 325 9.70 28.47 25.99
CA MET A 325 9.67 28.90 27.37
C MET A 325 9.80 30.45 27.54
N GLY A 326 10.09 31.18 26.45
CA GLY A 326 10.34 32.64 26.56
C GLY A 326 11.62 32.98 27.33
N GLY A 327 12.57 32.07 27.43
CA GLY A 327 13.85 32.22 28.12
C GLY A 327 13.81 31.95 29.62
N GLU A 328 12.74 31.41 30.18
CA GLU A 328 12.58 31.07 31.60
C GLU A 328 11.79 29.76 31.75
N GLY A 329 12.30 28.78 32.50
CA GLY A 329 11.67 27.50 32.72
C GLY A 329 12.66 26.36 32.95
N SER A 330 12.24 25.11 32.67
CA SER A 330 13.07 23.92 32.84
C SER A 330 13.18 23.14 31.51
N LEU A 331 14.42 22.80 31.14
CA LEU A 331 14.76 21.95 30.01
C LEU A 331 15.41 20.66 30.54
N THR A 332 14.78 19.53 30.32
CA THR A 332 15.30 18.24 30.73
C THR A 332 15.67 17.41 29.51
N ILE A 333 16.89 16.89 29.47
CA ILE A 333 17.37 15.97 28.44
C ILE A 333 17.68 14.64 29.12
N ALA A 334 16.98 13.58 28.72
CA ALA A 334 17.15 12.26 29.30
C ALA A 334 17.47 11.23 28.23
N VAL A 335 18.45 10.36 28.52
CA VAL A 335 18.81 9.23 27.66
C VAL A 335 18.29 7.96 28.27
N SER A 336 17.70 7.11 27.44
CA SER A 336 17.34 5.74 27.76
C SER A 336 17.63 4.84 26.57
N SER A 337 17.84 3.56 26.79
CA SER A 337 18.10 2.61 25.70
C SER A 337 17.30 1.32 25.91
N ASN A 338 16.92 0.69 24.80
CA ASN A 338 16.38 -0.65 24.76
C ASN A 338 17.27 -1.57 23.92
N THR A 339 16.84 -2.77 23.61
CA THR A 339 17.63 -3.73 22.82
C THR A 339 17.90 -3.28 21.39
N GLN A 340 17.08 -2.39 20.82
CA GLN A 340 17.14 -2.00 19.40
C GLN A 340 17.58 -0.54 19.21
N THR A 341 17.19 0.36 20.10
CA THR A 341 17.37 1.81 19.91
C THR A 341 17.87 2.51 21.18
N ALA A 342 18.63 3.58 20.98
CA ALA A 342 18.85 4.63 21.97
C ALA A 342 17.73 5.66 21.84
N GLN A 343 17.16 6.10 22.96
CA GLN A 343 16.12 7.12 23.01
C GLN A 343 16.65 8.36 23.75
N ILE A 344 16.46 9.53 23.14
CA ILE A 344 16.77 10.81 23.76
C ILE A 344 15.47 11.60 23.88
N LEU A 345 15.11 11.97 25.10
CA LEU A 345 13.95 12.80 25.40
C LEU A 345 14.41 14.22 25.67
N VAL A 346 13.85 15.19 24.95
CA VAL A 346 14.07 16.62 25.15
C VAL A 346 12.76 17.24 25.59
N SER A 347 12.66 17.58 26.87
CA SER A 347 11.42 18.04 27.52
C SER A 347 11.58 19.48 27.98
N ASP A 348 10.67 20.36 27.57
CA ASP A 348 10.58 21.77 28.00
C ASP A 348 9.26 22.04 28.75
N THR A 349 9.25 23.09 29.54
CA THR A 349 8.07 23.60 30.25
C THR A 349 7.44 24.81 29.54
N GLY A 350 7.58 24.90 28.21
CA GLY A 350 7.13 26.04 27.43
C GLY A 350 5.63 26.00 27.09
N LYS A 351 5.27 26.79 26.07
CA LYS A 351 3.87 26.98 25.64
C LYS A 351 3.15 25.75 25.11
N GLY A 352 3.86 24.66 24.83
CA GLY A 352 3.29 23.44 24.26
C GLY A 352 2.88 23.53 22.80
N ILE A 353 2.52 22.36 22.24
CA ILE A 353 2.12 22.18 20.85
C ILE A 353 0.73 21.52 20.82
N PRO A 354 -0.27 22.08 20.10
CA PRO A 354 -1.58 21.43 19.94
C PRO A 354 -1.44 20.06 19.26
N ARG A 355 -2.20 19.06 19.71
CA ARG A 355 -2.13 17.67 19.21
C ARG A 355 -2.27 17.56 17.69
N LYS A 356 -3.11 18.40 17.08
CA LYS A 356 -3.28 18.48 15.63
C LYS A 356 -1.99 18.83 14.87
N ASN A 357 -1.04 19.48 15.53
CA ASN A 357 0.21 19.96 14.94
C ASN A 357 1.41 19.01 15.17
N PHE A 358 1.27 17.92 15.93
CA PHE A 358 2.38 17.00 16.24
C PHE A 358 3.14 16.49 15.00
N LYS A 359 2.43 16.23 13.91
CA LYS A 359 3.05 15.83 12.64
C LYS A 359 3.45 17.03 11.79
N THR A 360 2.68 18.10 11.84
CA THR A 360 2.85 19.28 10.98
C THR A 360 4.04 20.15 11.39
N VAL A 361 4.46 20.12 12.66
CA VAL A 361 5.64 20.89 13.13
C VAL A 361 6.94 20.52 12.42
N PHE A 362 7.01 19.32 11.82
CA PHE A 362 8.17 18.84 11.05
C PHE A 362 8.07 19.15 9.55
N THR A 363 6.98 19.80 9.07
CA THR A 363 6.84 20.15 7.66
C THR A 363 7.59 21.44 7.33
N PRO A 364 8.24 21.52 6.15
CA PRO A 364 8.97 22.72 5.76
C PRO A 364 8.09 23.98 5.80
N GLY A 365 8.63 25.06 6.36
CA GLY A 365 7.95 26.36 6.45
C GLY A 365 6.94 26.47 7.60
N PHE A 366 6.72 25.43 8.41
CA PHE A 366 5.85 25.53 9.57
C PHE A 366 6.55 26.31 10.70
N THR A 367 5.99 27.43 11.07
CA THR A 367 6.49 28.25 12.17
C THR A 367 5.36 29.02 12.86
N THR A 368 5.45 29.15 14.16
CA THR A 368 4.61 30.04 15.00
C THR A 368 5.33 31.30 15.42
N LYS A 369 6.59 31.46 14.97
CA LYS A 369 7.44 32.61 15.34
C LYS A 369 7.26 33.72 14.29
N LYS A 370 7.28 34.99 14.75
CA LYS A 370 7.26 36.18 13.87
C LYS A 370 8.51 36.25 12.97
N ARG A 371 9.64 35.77 13.46
CA ARG A 371 10.93 35.68 12.73
C ARG A 371 11.39 34.22 12.75
N GLY A 372 11.59 33.63 11.56
CA GLY A 372 12.06 32.25 11.41
C GLY A 372 11.48 31.60 10.16
N TRP A 373 12.28 30.82 9.48
CA TRP A 373 11.93 30.19 8.20
C TRP A 373 11.14 28.89 8.36
N GLY A 374 10.93 28.42 9.61
CA GLY A 374 10.24 27.14 9.86
C GLY A 374 11.00 25.91 9.35
N LEU A 375 12.32 26.00 9.24
CA LEU A 375 13.16 24.92 8.69
C LEU A 375 13.84 24.06 9.75
N GLY A 376 13.95 24.56 11.02
CA GLY A 376 14.72 23.90 12.07
C GLY A 376 14.27 22.47 12.37
N LEU A 377 12.98 22.26 12.67
CA LEU A 377 12.45 20.92 12.96
C LEU A 377 12.39 20.01 11.72
N THR A 378 12.20 20.59 10.54
CA THR A 378 12.29 19.84 9.27
C THR A 378 13.70 19.30 9.08
N LEU A 379 14.71 20.10 9.37
CA LEU A 379 16.11 19.72 9.29
C LEU A 379 16.45 18.63 10.32
N VAL A 380 16.01 18.83 11.57
CA VAL A 380 16.16 17.83 12.64
C VAL A 380 15.57 16.49 12.21
N LYS A 381 14.36 16.50 11.67
CA LYS A 381 13.71 15.28 11.18
C LYS A 381 14.54 14.62 10.06
N ARG A 382 15.03 15.41 9.13
CA ARG A 382 15.84 14.90 8.03
C ARG A 382 17.15 14.28 8.53
N ILE A 383 17.84 14.96 9.43
CA ILE A 383 19.11 14.46 10.00
C ILE A 383 18.88 13.13 10.71
N ILE A 384 17.86 13.04 11.54
CA ILE A 384 17.59 11.81 12.30
C ILE A 384 17.07 10.69 11.40
N GLU A 385 16.08 10.97 10.54
CA GLU A 385 15.42 9.90 9.76
C GLU A 385 16.22 9.49 8.51
N GLU A 386 16.79 10.44 7.75
CA GLU A 386 17.44 10.14 6.48
C GLU A 386 18.93 9.80 6.64
N TYR A 387 19.64 10.47 7.55
CA TYR A 387 21.08 10.24 7.74
C TYR A 387 21.40 9.23 8.85
N HIS A 388 20.65 9.19 9.92
CA HIS A 388 20.90 8.29 11.05
C HIS A 388 19.98 7.06 11.08
N GLY A 389 18.96 6.99 10.18
CA GLY A 389 18.02 5.86 10.14
C GLY A 389 17.11 5.75 11.36
N GLY A 390 17.06 6.82 12.15
CA GLY A 390 16.28 6.93 13.37
C GLY A 390 14.85 7.43 13.15
N LYS A 391 14.23 7.88 14.24
CA LYS A 391 12.91 8.55 14.23
C LYS A 391 12.91 9.74 15.16
N ILE A 392 12.14 10.78 14.81
CA ILE A 392 11.83 11.88 15.72
C ILE A 392 10.35 12.20 15.70
N TYR A 393 9.79 12.43 16.88
CA TYR A 393 8.37 12.77 17.03
C TYR A 393 8.11 13.52 18.32
N VAL A 394 6.93 14.17 18.41
CA VAL A 394 6.43 14.74 19.66
C VAL A 394 5.82 13.58 20.46
N LYS A 395 6.46 13.21 21.57
CA LYS A 395 6.00 12.13 22.46
C LYS A 395 4.75 12.58 23.21
N GLU A 396 4.84 13.76 23.83
CA GLU A 396 3.74 14.39 24.56
C GLU A 396 3.87 15.91 24.53
N SER A 397 2.76 16.60 24.53
CA SER A 397 2.73 18.05 24.69
C SER A 397 1.34 18.50 25.11
N GLU A 398 1.30 19.45 26.04
CA GLU A 398 0.10 20.08 26.53
C GLU A 398 0.28 21.61 26.51
N LEU A 399 -0.74 22.33 26.05
CA LEU A 399 -0.68 23.77 25.97
C LEU A 399 -0.49 24.41 27.39
N GLY A 400 0.54 25.23 27.50
CA GLY A 400 0.91 25.88 28.77
C GLY A 400 1.68 25.02 29.76
N ARG A 401 1.96 23.73 29.43
CA ARG A 401 2.73 22.84 30.30
C ARG A 401 4.06 22.38 29.68
N GLY A 402 4.18 22.43 28.35
CA GLY A 402 5.42 22.12 27.68
C GLY A 402 5.32 21.05 26.62
N THR A 403 6.49 20.63 26.11
CA THR A 403 6.63 19.64 25.04
C THR A 403 7.77 18.68 25.34
N THR A 404 7.56 17.39 25.05
CA THR A 404 8.60 16.38 25.05
C THR A 404 8.79 15.85 23.62
N PHE A 405 9.94 16.13 23.04
CA PHE A 405 10.38 15.47 21.80
C PHE A 405 11.11 14.17 22.14
N CYS A 406 10.89 13.14 21.32
CA CYS A 406 11.60 11.88 21.40
C CYS A 406 12.41 11.67 20.13
N ILE A 407 13.71 11.40 20.27
CA ILE A 407 14.60 10.93 19.21
C ILE A 407 14.90 9.46 19.48
N GLU A 408 14.78 8.62 18.46
CA GLU A 408 15.18 7.22 18.51
C GLU A 408 16.25 6.97 17.45
N ILE A 409 17.39 6.40 17.84
CA ILE A 409 18.51 6.07 16.96
C ILE A 409 18.80 4.57 17.09
N PRO A 410 18.96 3.83 15.97
CA PRO A 410 19.32 2.42 16.01
C PRO A 410 20.66 2.20 16.72
N ARG A 411 20.77 1.15 17.55
CA ARG A 411 22.03 0.75 18.17
C ARG A 411 22.96 0.16 17.13
N ALA A 412 24.25 0.43 17.26
CA ALA A 412 25.27 -0.21 16.45
C ALA A 412 25.25 -1.74 16.68
N GLY A 413 25.23 -2.51 15.59
CA GLY A 413 25.13 -3.98 15.63
C GLY A 413 23.72 -4.54 15.37
N ASN A 414 22.69 -3.69 15.23
CA ASN A 414 21.30 -4.07 14.88
C ASN A 414 20.85 -3.47 13.53
N ALA A 415 21.77 -2.96 12.71
CA ALA A 415 21.49 -2.39 11.40
C ALA A 415 21.71 -3.38 10.26
#